data_b5c5496e8ba47bc7e250ad7257eada38
#
_entry.id   b5c5496e8ba47bc7e250ad7257eada38
#
_cell.length_a   1.000
_cell.length_b   1.000
_cell.length_c   1.000
_cell.angle_alpha   90.00
_cell.angle_beta   90.00
_cell.angle_gamma   90.00
#
_symmetry.space_group_name_H-M   'P 1'
#
loop_
_entity.id
_entity.type
_entity.pdbx_description
1 polymer ?
#
loop_
_entity_poly.entity_id
_entity_poly.type
_entity_poly.pdbx_seq_one_letter_code
_entity_poly.pdbx_strand_id
1 'polypeptide(L)'
;DLHNVAHSFPTRRSSDLFLAIARRHNAKGMIKGKSMVSEEIELNHHMADEGINCLESDMGEYIVQLAGERPSHIIMPAIHKTKQQIAALFADHIPDTPYTEDVDELIAIGRRRLRHEFRDAPIGVSGVNFMVAETGSLCLVENEGNGRMCTTVPPVHIAITGIEKVVERFEHVLPLYSLLTRSATGQAITTYFNVISGPRRPGEHDGPQELHLILLDNGRSQAYRDADFRPTLQCIRCGACMNHCPVYA
;
A
#
# COMPACT_ATOMS: atom_id res chain seq x y z
N ASP A 1 11.13 21.46 -3.55
CA ASP A 1 9.78 21.80 -4.04
C ASP A 1 8.92 20.55 -3.98
N LEU A 2 8.06 20.46 -2.94
CA LEU A 2 6.98 19.46 -2.88
C LEU A 2 5.94 19.87 -3.93
N HIS A 3 6.13 19.44 -5.16
CA HIS A 3 5.16 19.70 -6.21
C HIS A 3 4.01 18.70 -6.10
N ASN A 4 2.82 19.23 -5.85
CA ASN A 4 1.52 18.57 -5.86
C ASN A 4 1.11 17.85 -4.58
N VAL A 5 0.85 18.62 -3.50
CA VAL A 5 -0.04 18.17 -2.43
C VAL A 5 -1.48 18.45 -2.88
N ALA A 6 -2.23 17.41 -3.17
CA ALA A 6 -3.65 17.54 -3.50
C ALA A 6 -4.49 17.13 -2.29
N HIS A 7 -5.38 18.02 -1.84
CA HIS A 7 -6.39 17.71 -0.84
C HIS A 7 -7.64 17.16 -1.52
N SER A 8 -8.11 15.98 -1.12
CA SER A 8 -9.34 15.42 -1.66
C SER A 8 -10.46 15.38 -0.61
N PHE A 9 -11.60 15.86 -1.03
CA PHE A 9 -12.91 15.65 -0.41
C PHE A 9 -13.65 14.61 -1.27
N PRO A 10 -14.70 14.04 -0.91
CA PRO A 10 -15.15 12.67 -0.69
C PRO A 10 -14.56 11.59 -1.64
N THR A 11 -14.76 10.33 -1.35
CA THR A 11 -14.13 9.12 -1.91
C THR A 11 -13.90 9.11 -3.42
N ARG A 12 -14.85 9.56 -4.23
CA ARG A 12 -14.71 9.62 -5.69
C ARG A 12 -13.63 10.60 -6.17
N ARG A 13 -13.42 11.71 -5.48
CA ARG A 13 -12.41 12.70 -5.88
C ARG A 13 -10.97 12.26 -5.62
N SER A 14 -10.73 11.34 -4.70
CA SER A 14 -9.38 10.83 -4.43
C SER A 14 -8.91 9.90 -5.53
N SER A 15 -9.77 8.99 -5.99
CA SER A 15 -9.49 8.13 -7.14
C SER A 15 -9.36 8.93 -8.44
N ASP A 16 -10.09 10.04 -8.60
CA ASP A 16 -9.95 10.95 -9.74
C ASP A 16 -8.55 11.57 -9.84
N LEU A 17 -7.87 11.81 -8.70
CA LEU A 17 -6.49 12.28 -8.70
C LEU A 17 -5.52 11.23 -9.24
N PHE A 18 -5.70 9.95 -8.87
CA PHE A 18 -4.93 8.85 -9.44
C PHE A 18 -5.15 8.77 -10.95
N LEU A 19 -6.40 8.87 -11.38
CA LEU A 19 -6.77 8.85 -12.79
C LEU A 19 -6.14 10.02 -13.57
N ALA A 20 -6.17 11.23 -13.01
CA ALA A 20 -5.56 12.40 -13.62
C ALA A 20 -4.03 12.25 -13.78
N ILE A 21 -3.34 11.71 -12.76
CA ILE A 21 -1.92 11.41 -12.83
C ILE A 21 -1.65 10.32 -13.88
N ALA A 22 -2.41 9.23 -13.86
CA ALA A 22 -2.26 8.15 -14.82
C ALA A 22 -2.44 8.63 -16.28
N ARG A 23 -3.47 9.44 -16.53
CA ARG A 23 -3.72 10.03 -17.86
C ARG A 23 -2.60 10.98 -18.29
N ARG A 24 -2.06 11.80 -17.38
CA ARG A 24 -0.93 12.70 -17.66
C ARG A 24 0.32 11.94 -18.12
N HIS A 25 0.54 10.75 -17.59
CA HIS A 25 1.67 9.88 -17.93
C HIS A 25 1.34 8.82 -18.98
N ASN A 26 0.14 8.85 -19.59
CA ASN A 26 -0.36 7.81 -20.52
C ASN A 26 -0.22 6.39 -19.94
N ALA A 27 -0.33 6.25 -18.62
CA ALA A 27 -0.17 5.00 -17.92
C ALA A 27 -1.41 4.13 -18.09
N LYS A 28 -1.22 2.89 -18.54
CA LYS A 28 -2.26 1.86 -18.64
C LYS A 28 -2.24 0.87 -17.47
N GLY A 29 -1.29 1.02 -16.58
CA GLY A 29 -1.13 0.19 -15.40
C GLY A 29 -0.35 0.89 -14.31
N MET A 30 -0.47 0.37 -13.10
CA MET A 30 0.31 0.77 -11.94
C MET A 30 0.55 -0.43 -11.04
N ILE A 31 1.66 -0.43 -10.32
CA ILE A 31 1.98 -1.44 -9.33
C ILE A 31 1.80 -0.84 -7.93
N LYS A 32 1.09 -1.54 -7.05
CA LYS A 32 0.65 -1.03 -5.77
C LYS A 32 1.15 -1.89 -4.62
N GLY A 33 1.75 -1.26 -3.62
CA GLY A 33 1.95 -1.87 -2.30
C GLY A 33 0.64 -1.87 -1.50
N LYS A 34 0.53 -2.80 -0.56
CA LYS A 34 -0.62 -2.90 0.33
C LYS A 34 -0.95 -1.56 0.99
N SER A 35 -2.20 -1.12 0.89
CA SER A 35 -2.66 0.13 1.47
C SER A 35 -4.14 0.10 1.77
N MET A 36 -4.50 0.08 3.05
CA MET A 36 -5.89 0.14 3.48
C MET A 36 -6.60 1.44 3.07
N VAL A 37 -5.85 2.54 2.92
CA VAL A 37 -6.40 3.82 2.48
C VAL A 37 -6.78 3.76 1.00
N SER A 38 -6.03 3.02 0.18
CA SER A 38 -6.40 2.79 -1.23
C SER A 38 -7.61 1.86 -1.36
N GLU A 39 -7.77 0.89 -0.46
CA GLU A 39 -8.96 0.02 -0.41
C GLU A 39 -10.21 0.78 0.03
N GLU A 40 -10.05 1.70 0.99
CA GLU A 40 -11.13 2.57 1.48
C GLU A 40 -11.78 3.39 0.34
N ILE A 41 -11.02 3.74 -0.69
CA ILE A 41 -11.51 4.46 -1.87
C ILE A 41 -11.78 3.54 -3.06
N GLU A 42 -11.71 2.23 -2.87
CA GLU A 42 -11.89 1.20 -3.90
C GLU A 42 -11.02 1.45 -5.16
N LEU A 43 -9.75 1.84 -4.94
CA LEU A 43 -8.86 2.32 -5.99
C LEU A 43 -8.75 1.34 -7.17
N ASN A 44 -8.55 0.04 -6.88
CA ASN A 44 -8.37 -0.98 -7.92
C ASN A 44 -9.60 -1.08 -8.83
N HIS A 45 -10.80 -1.04 -8.24
CA HIS A 45 -12.06 -1.08 -8.97
C HIS A 45 -12.22 0.15 -9.86
N HIS A 46 -12.02 1.32 -9.27
CA HIS A 46 -12.17 2.58 -10.00
C HIS A 46 -11.19 2.71 -11.18
N MET A 47 -9.94 2.28 -10.99
CA MET A 47 -8.96 2.28 -12.07
C MET A 47 -9.30 1.25 -13.16
N ALA A 48 -9.80 0.07 -12.79
CA ALA A 48 -10.23 -0.96 -13.74
C ALA A 48 -11.39 -0.48 -14.62
N ASP A 49 -12.37 0.23 -14.06
CA ASP A 49 -13.48 0.84 -14.80
C ASP A 49 -13.00 1.84 -15.85
N GLU A 50 -11.84 2.46 -15.61
CA GLU A 50 -11.20 3.41 -16.53
C GLU A 50 -10.13 2.75 -17.44
N GLY A 51 -10.05 1.42 -17.43
CA GLY A 51 -9.13 0.64 -18.26
C GLY A 51 -7.67 0.69 -17.81
N ILE A 52 -7.42 1.03 -16.55
CA ILE A 52 -6.09 1.06 -15.94
C ILE A 52 -5.93 -0.11 -14.98
N ASN A 53 -4.94 -0.97 -15.22
CA ASN A 53 -4.67 -2.11 -14.37
C ASN A 53 -3.90 -1.69 -13.11
N CYS A 54 -4.45 -1.96 -11.92
CA CYS A 54 -3.77 -1.82 -10.64
C CYS A 54 -3.33 -3.21 -10.16
N LEU A 55 -2.03 -3.51 -10.24
CA LEU A 55 -1.49 -4.78 -9.80
C LEU A 55 -1.01 -4.70 -8.35
N GLU A 56 -1.49 -5.60 -7.51
CA GLU A 56 -1.02 -5.76 -6.14
C GLU A 56 0.38 -6.39 -6.12
N SER A 57 1.27 -5.84 -5.32
CA SER A 57 2.66 -6.31 -5.21
C SER A 57 2.98 -7.02 -3.89
N ASP A 58 2.14 -6.89 -2.88
CA ASP A 58 2.17 -7.71 -1.66
C ASP A 58 1.72 -9.12 -2.02
N MET A 59 2.44 -10.16 -1.59
CA MET A 59 2.12 -11.53 -1.99
C MET A 59 0.72 -11.95 -1.56
N GLY A 60 0.29 -11.60 -0.36
CA GLY A 60 -1.04 -11.92 0.13
C GLY A 60 -2.14 -11.18 -0.64
N GLU A 61 -1.95 -9.89 -0.92
CA GLU A 61 -2.88 -9.10 -1.75
C GLU A 61 -2.92 -9.61 -3.19
N TYR A 62 -1.78 -10.00 -3.77
CA TYR A 62 -1.71 -10.56 -5.12
C TYR A 62 -2.49 -11.87 -5.23
N ILE A 63 -2.37 -12.77 -4.25
CA ILE A 63 -3.14 -14.01 -4.19
C ILE A 63 -4.65 -13.72 -4.14
N VAL A 64 -5.06 -12.79 -3.30
CA VAL A 64 -6.48 -12.38 -3.16
C VAL A 64 -6.98 -11.73 -4.45
N GLN A 65 -6.15 -10.90 -5.09
CA GLN A 65 -6.48 -10.29 -6.39
C GLN A 65 -6.67 -11.34 -7.49
N LEU A 66 -5.79 -12.35 -7.58
CA LEU A 66 -5.95 -13.47 -8.51
C LEU A 66 -7.22 -14.27 -8.25
N ALA A 67 -7.61 -14.42 -6.98
CA ALA A 67 -8.85 -15.11 -6.60
C ALA A 67 -10.12 -14.28 -6.88
N GLY A 68 -9.99 -12.99 -7.21
CA GLY A 68 -11.13 -12.08 -7.34
C GLY A 68 -11.88 -11.84 -6.01
N GLU A 69 -11.19 -11.99 -4.89
CA GLU A 69 -11.75 -11.88 -3.55
C GLU A 69 -11.30 -10.58 -2.85
N ARG A 70 -11.90 -10.32 -1.68
CA ARG A 70 -11.44 -9.23 -0.79
C ARG A 70 -10.46 -9.76 0.26
N PRO A 71 -9.48 -8.95 0.70
CA PRO A 71 -8.60 -9.32 1.81
C PRO A 71 -9.40 -9.66 3.06
N SER A 72 -9.06 -10.79 3.70
CA SER A 72 -9.73 -11.20 4.94
C SER A 72 -9.10 -10.63 6.20
N HIS A 73 -7.87 -10.14 6.12
CA HIS A 73 -7.14 -9.53 7.25
C HIS A 73 -6.22 -8.42 6.75
N ILE A 74 -6.09 -7.33 7.54
CA ILE A 74 -5.31 -6.15 7.14
C ILE A 74 -3.79 -6.39 7.06
N ILE A 75 -3.27 -7.35 7.83
CA ILE A 75 -1.84 -7.70 7.82
C ILE A 75 -1.56 -8.94 6.99
N MET A 76 -2.46 -9.92 7.05
CA MET A 76 -2.34 -11.21 6.35
C MET A 76 -3.53 -11.41 5.41
N PRO A 77 -3.55 -10.75 4.24
CA PRO A 77 -4.75 -10.68 3.38
C PRO A 77 -5.29 -12.03 2.95
N ALA A 78 -4.41 -12.98 2.65
CA ALA A 78 -4.73 -14.31 2.15
C ALA A 78 -4.76 -15.41 3.24
N ILE A 79 -4.89 -15.07 4.53
CA ILE A 79 -4.84 -16.04 5.64
C ILE A 79 -5.90 -17.15 5.55
N HIS A 80 -7.00 -16.89 4.85
CA HIS A 80 -8.08 -17.84 4.61
C HIS A 80 -7.78 -18.85 3.48
N LYS A 81 -6.66 -18.71 2.76
CA LYS A 81 -6.27 -19.60 1.67
C LYS A 81 -5.31 -20.69 2.15
N THR A 82 -5.57 -21.94 1.74
CA THR A 82 -4.62 -23.02 1.90
C THR A 82 -3.55 -22.98 0.81
N LYS A 83 -2.40 -23.65 1.03
CA LYS A 83 -1.35 -23.77 0.01
C LYS A 83 -1.84 -24.45 -1.26
N GLN A 84 -2.77 -25.41 -1.16
CA GLN A 84 -3.37 -26.10 -2.30
C GLN A 84 -4.21 -25.13 -3.16
N GLN A 85 -4.98 -24.29 -2.52
CA GLN A 85 -5.77 -23.25 -3.20
C GLN A 85 -4.87 -22.24 -3.90
N ILE A 86 -3.76 -21.84 -3.25
CA ILE A 86 -2.77 -20.92 -3.84
C ILE A 86 -2.08 -21.59 -5.03
N ALA A 87 -1.69 -22.88 -4.89
CA ALA A 87 -1.08 -23.64 -5.98
C ALA A 87 -1.98 -23.72 -7.22
N ALA A 88 -3.27 -24.00 -7.01
CA ALA A 88 -4.26 -24.02 -8.09
C ALA A 88 -4.41 -22.63 -8.74
N LEU A 89 -4.57 -21.58 -7.94
CA LEU A 89 -4.66 -20.19 -8.44
C LEU A 89 -3.45 -19.80 -9.30
N PHE A 90 -2.25 -20.16 -8.88
CA PHE A 90 -1.04 -19.82 -9.64
C PHE A 90 -0.96 -20.60 -10.95
N ALA A 91 -1.29 -21.90 -10.94
CA ALA A 91 -1.32 -22.72 -12.15
C ALA A 91 -2.38 -22.22 -13.16
N ASP A 92 -3.53 -21.74 -12.67
CA ASP A 92 -4.64 -21.28 -13.52
C ASP A 92 -4.42 -19.88 -14.09
N HIS A 93 -3.76 -18.98 -13.32
CA HIS A 93 -3.72 -17.54 -13.66
C HIS A 93 -2.34 -17.03 -14.07
N ILE A 94 -1.26 -17.74 -13.74
CA ILE A 94 0.10 -17.33 -14.11
C ILE A 94 0.57 -18.20 -15.28
N PRO A 95 0.83 -17.61 -16.47
CA PRO A 95 1.27 -18.36 -17.63
C PRO A 95 2.50 -19.25 -17.35
N ASP A 96 2.55 -20.40 -17.99
CA ASP A 96 3.65 -21.36 -17.92
C ASP A 96 4.03 -21.82 -16.51
N THR A 97 3.06 -21.82 -15.60
CA THR A 97 3.27 -22.19 -14.19
C THR A 97 2.70 -23.57 -13.91
N PRO A 98 3.53 -24.58 -13.59
CA PRO A 98 3.04 -25.89 -13.20
C PRO A 98 2.42 -25.85 -11.80
N TYR A 99 1.49 -26.77 -11.52
CA TYR A 99 0.96 -26.95 -10.18
C TYR A 99 2.07 -27.45 -9.24
N THR A 100 2.24 -26.78 -8.11
CA THR A 100 3.17 -27.17 -7.06
C THR A 100 2.62 -26.78 -5.69
N GLU A 101 2.82 -27.63 -4.69
CA GLU A 101 2.51 -27.35 -3.28
C GLU A 101 3.77 -26.99 -2.47
N ASP A 102 4.92 -26.94 -3.11
CA ASP A 102 6.14 -26.48 -2.47
C ASP A 102 6.06 -24.97 -2.23
N VAL A 103 6.18 -24.57 -0.96
CA VAL A 103 5.99 -23.18 -0.55
C VAL A 103 7.08 -22.27 -1.11
N ASP A 104 8.32 -22.74 -1.13
CA ASP A 104 9.46 -21.96 -1.63
C ASP A 104 9.33 -21.76 -3.14
N GLU A 105 8.83 -22.76 -3.86
CA GLU A 105 8.57 -22.65 -5.29
C GLU A 105 7.39 -21.70 -5.58
N LEU A 106 6.30 -21.76 -4.82
CA LEU A 106 5.19 -20.79 -4.93
C LEU A 106 5.67 -19.36 -4.72
N ILE A 107 6.49 -19.13 -3.69
CA ILE A 107 7.10 -17.81 -3.45
C ILE A 107 7.98 -17.39 -4.63
N ALA A 108 8.79 -18.30 -5.16
CA ALA A 108 9.67 -18.05 -6.31
C ALA A 108 8.87 -17.71 -7.58
N ILE A 109 7.74 -18.36 -7.83
CA ILE A 109 6.82 -18.07 -8.95
C ILE A 109 6.28 -16.65 -8.83
N GLY A 110 5.66 -16.29 -7.71
CA GLY A 110 5.13 -14.95 -7.47
C GLY A 110 6.21 -13.88 -7.58
N ARG A 111 7.41 -14.15 -7.02
CA ARG A 111 8.55 -13.24 -7.11
C ARG A 111 9.03 -13.03 -8.55
N ARG A 112 9.12 -14.08 -9.35
CA ARG A 112 9.49 -13.95 -10.78
C ARG A 112 8.46 -13.14 -11.54
N ARG A 113 7.16 -13.41 -11.31
CA ARG A 113 6.06 -12.70 -11.95
C ARG A 113 6.08 -11.20 -11.63
N LEU A 114 6.15 -10.85 -10.36
CA LEU A 114 6.11 -9.45 -9.91
C LEU A 114 7.38 -8.67 -10.29
N ARG A 115 8.54 -9.32 -10.44
CA ARG A 115 9.80 -8.66 -10.78
C ARG A 115 9.73 -7.89 -12.11
N HIS A 116 9.09 -8.46 -13.12
CA HIS A 116 8.89 -7.79 -14.40
C HIS A 116 7.94 -6.61 -14.27
N GLU A 117 6.90 -6.77 -13.49
CA GLU A 117 5.90 -5.73 -13.25
C GLU A 117 6.51 -4.51 -12.57
N PHE A 118 7.36 -4.69 -11.56
CA PHE A 118 8.07 -3.57 -10.93
C PHE A 118 8.92 -2.78 -11.92
N ARG A 119 9.63 -3.47 -12.83
CA ARG A 119 10.49 -2.84 -13.81
C ARG A 119 9.70 -2.04 -14.86
N ASP A 120 8.58 -2.58 -15.28
CA ASP A 120 7.84 -2.10 -16.45
C ASP A 120 6.68 -1.16 -16.06
N ALA A 121 6.29 -1.11 -14.79
CA ALA A 121 5.22 -0.24 -14.32
C ALA A 121 5.58 1.25 -14.44
N PRO A 122 4.74 2.06 -15.10
CA PRO A 122 4.96 3.51 -15.21
C PRO A 122 4.70 4.25 -13.90
N ILE A 123 3.87 3.69 -13.02
CA ILE A 123 3.46 4.29 -11.75
C ILE A 123 3.57 3.25 -10.63
N GLY A 124 4.24 3.64 -9.55
CA GLY A 124 4.21 2.93 -8.29
C GLY A 124 3.29 3.62 -7.28
N VAL A 125 2.50 2.84 -6.55
CA VAL A 125 1.59 3.35 -5.53
C VAL A 125 1.96 2.78 -4.18
N SER A 126 2.01 3.61 -3.15
CA SER A 126 2.21 3.15 -1.78
C SER A 126 1.23 3.78 -0.80
N GLY A 127 0.91 3.05 0.27
CA GLY A 127 0.44 3.66 1.50
C GLY A 127 1.55 4.39 2.24
N VAL A 128 1.20 5.07 3.31
CA VAL A 128 2.14 5.72 4.24
C VAL A 128 1.69 5.37 5.66
N ASN A 129 2.61 4.85 6.46
CA ASN A 129 2.31 4.54 7.86
C ASN A 129 2.34 5.80 8.73
N PHE A 130 3.30 6.69 8.50
CA PHE A 130 3.43 7.97 9.20
C PHE A 130 3.95 9.04 8.23
N MET A 131 3.40 10.25 8.32
CA MET A 131 3.89 11.42 7.62
C MET A 131 4.42 12.43 8.64
N VAL A 132 5.65 12.90 8.46
CA VAL A 132 6.31 13.83 9.37
C VAL A 132 6.13 15.26 8.85
N ALA A 133 5.37 16.09 9.58
CA ALA A 133 5.07 17.45 9.16
C ALA A 133 6.32 18.35 9.10
N GLU A 134 7.23 18.19 10.06
CA GLU A 134 8.47 18.96 10.16
C GLU A 134 9.36 18.86 8.92
N THR A 135 9.42 17.66 8.31
CA THR A 135 10.33 17.37 7.19
C THR A 135 9.62 17.08 5.88
N GLY A 136 8.32 16.85 5.90
CA GLY A 136 7.54 16.34 4.76
C GLY A 136 7.86 14.88 4.43
N SER A 137 8.58 14.16 5.30
CA SER A 137 8.97 12.77 5.05
C SER A 137 7.81 11.82 5.22
N LEU A 138 7.79 10.80 4.35
CA LEU A 138 6.82 9.70 4.37
C LEU A 138 7.52 8.45 4.91
N CYS A 139 6.95 7.83 5.94
CA CYS A 139 7.49 6.62 6.55
C CYS A 139 6.65 5.41 6.13
N LEU A 140 7.33 4.41 5.57
CA LEU A 140 6.72 3.15 5.13
C LEU A 140 7.37 1.98 5.87
N VAL A 141 6.53 1.15 6.50
CA VAL A 141 6.91 -0.04 7.26
C VAL A 141 6.51 -1.28 6.47
N GLU A 142 7.46 -2.19 6.24
CA GLU A 142 7.21 -3.40 5.47
C GLU A 142 8.19 -4.54 5.80
N ASN A 143 7.87 -5.78 5.42
CA ASN A 143 8.72 -6.95 5.60
C ASN A 143 9.19 -7.59 4.28
N GLU A 144 8.47 -7.39 3.17
CA GLU A 144 8.73 -8.07 1.90
C GLU A 144 9.63 -7.30 0.95
N GLY A 145 9.75 -5.98 1.11
CA GLY A 145 10.50 -5.10 0.20
C GLY A 145 9.69 -4.68 -1.04
N ASN A 146 8.46 -5.15 -1.19
CA ASN A 146 7.56 -4.79 -2.29
C ASN A 146 7.15 -3.31 -2.25
N GLY A 147 6.86 -2.76 -1.08
CA GLY A 147 6.55 -1.35 -0.91
C GLY A 147 7.73 -0.47 -1.32
N ARG A 148 8.96 -0.82 -0.90
CA ARG A 148 10.18 -0.14 -1.33
C ARG A 148 10.36 -0.20 -2.84
N MET A 149 10.07 -1.33 -3.48
CA MET A 149 10.12 -1.46 -4.92
C MET A 149 9.11 -0.54 -5.63
N CYS A 150 7.88 -0.45 -5.12
CA CYS A 150 6.86 0.49 -5.65
C CYS A 150 7.29 1.95 -5.55
N THR A 151 8.06 2.31 -4.52
CA THR A 151 8.48 3.70 -4.25
C THR A 151 9.79 4.08 -4.92
N THR A 152 10.53 3.13 -5.52
CA THR A 152 11.88 3.35 -6.02
C THR A 152 12.03 3.10 -7.52
N VAL A 153 11.41 2.03 -8.05
CA VAL A 153 11.63 1.58 -9.44
C VAL A 153 10.79 2.36 -10.45
N PRO A 154 9.48 2.50 -10.29
CA PRO A 154 8.66 3.26 -11.22
C PRO A 154 9.06 4.74 -11.29
N PRO A 155 9.00 5.36 -12.47
CA PRO A 155 9.38 6.77 -12.65
C PRO A 155 8.44 7.75 -11.93
N VAL A 156 7.21 7.35 -11.64
CA VAL A 156 6.22 8.14 -10.90
C VAL A 156 5.79 7.39 -9.66
N HIS A 157 5.87 8.02 -8.51
CA HIS A 157 5.38 7.48 -7.24
C HIS A 157 4.16 8.27 -6.75
N ILE A 158 3.06 7.57 -6.45
CA ILE A 158 1.88 8.14 -5.80
C ILE A 158 1.79 7.55 -4.39
N ALA A 159 1.96 8.39 -3.39
CA ALA A 159 1.76 8.04 -1.99
C ALA A 159 0.36 8.48 -1.54
N ILE A 160 -0.38 7.58 -0.88
CA ILE A 160 -1.69 7.91 -0.31
C ILE A 160 -1.71 7.65 1.19
N THR A 161 -2.25 8.60 1.96
CA THR A 161 -2.40 8.46 3.41
C THR A 161 -3.60 9.23 3.93
N GLY A 162 -4.17 8.77 5.04
CA GLY A 162 -5.16 9.54 5.78
C GLY A 162 -4.50 10.68 6.57
N ILE A 163 -5.20 11.81 6.71
CA ILE A 163 -4.70 12.97 7.47
C ILE A 163 -4.38 12.64 8.93
N GLU A 164 -4.98 11.58 9.49
CA GLU A 164 -4.72 11.10 10.85
C GLU A 164 -3.34 10.46 11.03
N LYS A 165 -2.59 10.24 9.93
CA LYS A 165 -1.23 9.67 9.96
C LYS A 165 -0.14 10.73 10.07
N VAL A 166 -0.52 12.00 10.11
CA VAL A 166 0.44 13.10 10.24
C VAL A 166 0.90 13.21 11.69
N VAL A 167 2.21 13.18 11.89
CA VAL A 167 2.88 13.46 13.16
C VAL A 167 3.72 14.73 13.02
N GLU A 168 3.90 15.45 14.12
CA GLU A 168 4.59 16.74 14.09
C GLU A 168 6.07 16.57 13.74
N ARG A 169 6.77 15.67 14.45
CA ARG A 169 8.22 15.48 14.38
C ARG A 169 8.59 14.05 14.14
N PHE A 170 9.80 13.83 13.62
CA PHE A 170 10.32 12.49 13.36
C PHE A 170 10.45 11.64 14.65
N GLU A 171 10.80 12.26 15.77
CA GLU A 171 10.90 11.57 17.07
C GLU A 171 9.57 10.92 17.51
N HIS A 172 8.42 11.48 17.09
CA HIS A 172 7.11 10.92 17.38
C HIS A 172 6.81 9.64 16.61
N VAL A 173 7.54 9.38 15.54
CA VAL A 173 7.41 8.13 14.75
C VAL A 173 7.91 6.93 15.53
N LEU A 174 9.01 7.06 16.31
CA LEU A 174 9.70 5.94 16.94
C LEU A 174 8.81 5.13 17.90
N PRO A 175 8.06 5.75 18.85
CA PRO A 175 7.16 5.00 19.72
C PRO A 175 6.00 4.35 18.95
N LEU A 176 5.44 5.05 17.94
CA LEU A 176 4.36 4.50 17.10
C LEU A 176 4.85 3.32 16.26
N TYR A 177 6.04 3.43 15.68
CA TYR A 177 6.68 2.35 14.92
C TYR A 177 6.92 1.11 15.83
N SER A 178 7.46 1.33 17.01
CA SER A 178 7.70 0.26 17.99
C SER A 178 6.40 -0.46 18.40
N LEU A 179 5.32 0.30 18.56
CA LEU A 179 4.00 -0.26 18.85
C LEU A 179 3.44 -1.02 17.65
N LEU A 180 3.56 -0.44 16.44
CA LEU A 180 3.04 -1.02 15.20
C LEU A 180 3.63 -2.42 14.95
N THR A 181 4.95 -2.56 14.98
CA THR A 181 5.62 -3.83 14.67
C THR A 181 5.27 -4.92 15.67
N ARG A 182 5.24 -4.59 16.97
CA ARG A 182 4.87 -5.53 18.03
C ARG A 182 3.42 -5.95 17.96
N SER A 183 2.53 -5.02 17.72
CA SER A 183 1.09 -5.29 17.67
C SER A 183 0.66 -6.01 16.40
N ALA A 184 1.32 -5.75 15.26
CA ALA A 184 0.97 -6.36 13.98
C ALA A 184 1.50 -7.79 13.84
N THR A 185 2.76 -8.04 14.17
CA THR A 185 3.46 -9.29 13.86
C THR A 185 4.29 -9.85 15.03
N GLY A 186 4.28 -9.21 16.18
CA GLY A 186 5.12 -9.58 17.33
C GLY A 186 6.61 -9.26 17.16
N GLN A 187 6.99 -8.58 16.08
CA GLN A 187 8.38 -8.22 15.80
C GLN A 187 8.83 -7.04 16.66
N ALA A 188 10.07 -7.07 17.14
CA ALA A 188 10.67 -5.93 17.79
C ALA A 188 10.94 -4.77 16.83
N ILE A 189 11.35 -5.11 15.60
CA ILE A 189 11.58 -4.22 14.47
C ILE A 189 11.06 -4.87 13.18
N THR A 190 10.79 -4.06 12.16
CA THR A 190 10.46 -4.56 10.81
C THR A 190 11.72 -4.91 10.02
N THR A 191 11.57 -5.61 8.90
CA THR A 191 12.67 -5.87 7.97
C THR A 191 13.12 -4.59 7.28
N TYR A 192 12.18 -3.76 6.84
CA TYR A 192 12.44 -2.47 6.18
C TYR A 192 11.63 -1.36 6.83
N PHE A 193 12.32 -0.27 7.15
CA PHE A 193 11.74 1.00 7.51
C PHE A 193 12.25 2.05 6.53
N ASN A 194 11.39 2.48 5.64
CA ASN A 194 11.74 3.41 4.57
C ASN A 194 11.31 4.83 4.94
N VAL A 195 12.20 5.80 4.74
CA VAL A 195 11.91 7.22 4.90
C VAL A 195 12.09 7.87 3.53
N ILE A 196 11.00 8.39 2.97
CA ILE A 196 10.94 8.96 1.63
C ILE A 196 10.77 10.46 1.80
N SER A 197 11.74 11.24 1.33
CA SER A 197 11.78 12.70 1.50
C SER A 197 11.42 13.48 0.23
N GLY A 198 11.29 12.79 -0.90
CA GLY A 198 10.95 13.44 -2.18
C GLY A 198 11.32 12.60 -3.39
N PRO A 199 11.12 13.14 -4.59
CA PRO A 199 11.57 12.52 -5.82
C PRO A 199 13.09 12.59 -5.98
N ARG A 200 13.62 11.83 -6.92
CA ARG A 200 15.03 11.79 -7.28
C ARG A 200 15.56 13.17 -7.68
N ARG A 201 16.71 13.54 -7.14
CA ARG A 201 17.40 14.79 -7.48
C ARG A 201 18.32 14.60 -8.70
N PRO A 202 18.68 15.67 -9.41
CA PRO A 202 19.69 15.59 -10.47
C PRO A 202 20.98 14.95 -9.96
N GLY A 203 21.47 13.93 -10.67
CA GLY A 203 22.68 13.18 -10.29
C GLY A 203 22.44 11.94 -9.40
N GLU A 204 21.25 11.73 -8.88
CA GLU A 204 20.88 10.50 -8.19
C GLU A 204 20.46 9.42 -9.21
N HIS A 205 20.79 8.16 -8.94
CA HIS A 205 20.53 7.04 -9.84
C HIS A 205 19.20 6.34 -9.54
N ASP A 206 18.75 6.37 -8.29
CA ASP A 206 17.55 5.66 -7.80
C ASP A 206 16.43 6.62 -7.44
N GLY A 207 15.20 6.09 -7.42
CA GLY A 207 14.01 6.79 -7.03
C GLY A 207 13.19 7.35 -8.20
N PRO A 208 11.94 7.70 -7.93
CA PRO A 208 11.01 8.23 -8.93
C PRO A 208 11.42 9.63 -9.37
N GLN A 209 11.07 10.00 -10.59
CA GLN A 209 11.24 11.35 -11.13
C GLN A 209 10.19 12.31 -10.55
N GLU A 210 9.00 11.79 -10.26
CA GLU A 210 7.90 12.53 -9.66
C GLU A 210 7.35 11.80 -8.46
N LEU A 211 6.99 12.57 -7.42
CA LEU A 211 6.30 12.07 -6.23
C LEU A 211 5.03 12.89 -6.03
N HIS A 212 3.91 12.20 -5.95
CA HIS A 212 2.60 12.79 -5.64
C HIS A 212 2.15 12.29 -4.28
N LEU A 213 1.74 13.19 -3.40
CA LEU A 213 1.16 12.86 -2.11
C LEU A 213 -0.33 13.20 -2.11
N ILE A 214 -1.15 12.18 -1.87
CA ILE A 214 -2.60 12.33 -1.71
C ILE A 214 -2.95 12.20 -0.24
N LEU A 215 -3.49 13.27 0.35
CA LEU A 215 -3.99 13.30 1.71
C LEU A 215 -5.51 13.08 1.71
N LEU A 216 -5.94 11.98 2.31
CA LEU A 216 -7.34 11.58 2.38
C LEU A 216 -7.98 12.06 3.67
N ASP A 217 -9.01 12.89 3.58
CA ASP A 217 -9.89 13.20 4.71
C ASP A 217 -10.97 12.12 4.90
N ASN A 218 -11.82 11.93 3.93
CA ASN A 218 -12.90 10.93 3.93
C ASN A 218 -13.62 10.81 5.29
N GLY A 219 -14.04 11.94 5.85
CA GLY A 219 -14.76 12.00 7.12
C GLY A 219 -13.89 12.09 8.39
N ARG A 220 -12.55 12.05 8.26
CA ARG A 220 -11.63 12.14 9.42
C ARG A 220 -11.76 13.47 10.15
N SER A 221 -11.90 14.57 9.42
CA SER A 221 -12.15 15.88 10.01
C SER A 221 -13.47 15.94 10.78
N GLN A 222 -14.50 15.22 10.31
CA GLN A 222 -15.77 15.09 11.01
C GLN A 222 -15.62 14.26 12.28
N ALA A 223 -14.96 13.10 12.19
CA ALA A 223 -14.67 12.25 13.34
C ALA A 223 -13.82 12.98 14.39
N TYR A 224 -12.88 13.85 13.97
CA TYR A 224 -12.07 14.64 14.88
C TYR A 224 -12.90 15.66 15.70
N ARG A 225 -13.93 16.24 15.11
CA ARG A 225 -14.83 17.20 15.79
C ARG A 225 -15.76 16.55 16.80
N ASP A 226 -16.02 15.27 16.64
CA ASP A 226 -16.92 14.51 17.52
C ASP A 226 -16.11 13.85 18.64
N ALA A 227 -16.46 14.11 19.89
CA ALA A 227 -15.74 13.62 21.06
C ALA A 227 -15.78 12.09 21.19
N ASP A 228 -16.87 11.46 20.76
CA ASP A 228 -17.07 10.02 20.84
C ASP A 228 -16.32 9.28 19.72
N PHE A 229 -16.23 9.87 18.53
CA PHE A 229 -15.55 9.27 17.38
C PHE A 229 -14.08 9.64 17.24
N ARG A 230 -13.61 10.74 17.84
CA ARG A 230 -12.21 11.17 17.78
C ARG A 230 -11.19 10.07 18.14
N PRO A 231 -11.41 9.22 19.16
CA PRO A 231 -10.45 8.16 19.50
C PRO A 231 -10.21 7.16 18.37
N THR A 232 -11.14 7.00 17.41
CA THR A 232 -10.96 6.11 16.27
C THR A 232 -9.80 6.51 15.36
N LEU A 233 -9.45 7.80 15.35
CA LEU A 233 -8.33 8.34 14.57
C LEU A 233 -6.95 7.98 15.15
N GLN A 234 -6.89 7.46 16.38
CA GLN A 234 -5.66 6.94 16.98
C GLN A 234 -5.27 5.56 16.44
N CYS A 235 -6.07 4.96 15.58
CA CYS A 235 -5.79 3.67 14.97
C CYS A 235 -4.55 3.71 14.08
N ILE A 236 -3.50 2.95 14.46
CA ILE A 236 -2.26 2.80 13.68
C ILE A 236 -2.32 1.69 12.62
N ARG A 237 -3.47 1.03 12.46
CA ARG A 237 -3.71 -0.04 11.48
C ARG A 237 -2.86 -1.30 11.71
N CYS A 238 -2.56 -1.65 12.97
CA CYS A 238 -1.78 -2.84 13.32
C CYS A 238 -2.57 -4.17 13.21
N GLY A 239 -3.89 -4.14 13.13
CA GLY A 239 -4.72 -5.35 13.01
C GLY A 239 -4.91 -6.16 14.30
N ALA A 240 -4.28 -5.81 15.42
CA ALA A 240 -4.35 -6.58 16.66
C ALA A 240 -5.77 -6.78 17.19
N CYS A 241 -6.65 -5.79 17.02
CA CYS A 241 -8.05 -5.91 17.43
C CYS A 241 -8.81 -6.98 16.64
N MET A 242 -8.45 -7.24 15.39
CA MET A 242 -9.10 -8.27 14.56
C MET A 242 -8.82 -9.67 15.11
N ASN A 243 -7.61 -9.91 15.64
CA ASN A 243 -7.21 -11.20 16.21
C ASN A 243 -7.99 -11.57 17.48
N HIS A 244 -8.63 -10.61 18.13
CA HIS A 244 -9.37 -10.80 19.38
C HIS A 244 -10.85 -10.43 19.27
N CYS A 245 -11.29 -9.99 18.11
CA CYS A 245 -12.67 -9.53 17.90
C CYS A 245 -13.63 -10.74 17.84
N PRO A 246 -14.64 -10.82 18.73
CA PRO A 246 -15.58 -11.94 18.70
C PRO A 246 -16.55 -11.89 17.52
N VAL A 247 -16.59 -10.80 16.77
CA VAL A 247 -17.47 -10.59 15.61
C VAL A 247 -16.71 -10.78 14.29
N TYR A 248 -15.38 -10.71 14.34
CA TYR A 248 -14.52 -10.97 13.19
C TYR A 248 -14.25 -12.47 13.08
N ALA A 249 -14.91 -13.14 12.14
CA ALA A 249 -14.78 -14.58 11.87
C ALA A 249 -14.37 -14.83 10.42
#